data_e08d4367c0b6c64fd0188922f44db188
#
_entry.id   e08d4367c0b6c64fd0188922f44db188
#
_cell.length_a   1.000
_cell.length_b   1.000
_cell.length_c   1.000
_cell.angle_alpha   90.00
_cell.angle_beta   90.00
_cell.angle_gamma   90.00
#
_symmetry.space_group_name_H-M   'P 1'
#
loop_
_entity.id
_entity.type
_entity.pdbx_description
1 polymer ?
#
loop_
_entity_poly.entity_id
_entity_poly.type
_entity_poly.pdbx_seq_one_letter_code
_entity_poly.pdbx_strand_id
1 'polypeptide(L)'
;AKGLTAEQAAQRMAAGLDNHAAASPTRSEIEIIRDNIFTFFNLVFIVLALCLALVGSFANMTFLGVVIANTIIGTVQQLRSKRTVDQLTLVAAHKVRCLRDGKSILLPSEELVRDDIVEFTSGEQICADAVVCTGSAQANEALITGEAEPVPKNVGDVLRSGSFLVSGRCTVRLTHVGAESYASKLATEAREGGHKVAKGEMMRSLDGLIRVIGIALIPMGVVMFLKQYVSLELPLRDSVEATVAALIGMIPEGLYLLTSVALAVSMVRLAQRKVLAQDMNCIETLARVDVLCVDKTGTITEARMEAGEPLLLTPDAWPQDRVYTVLHSIYAGTEPDNDTARAMVQRFGKQNGTPWPRQSVVPFNSAYKWSAATFAEGSLVVGAPEFVAGARYAELAAQVEPLLEKGSRVLLLARCDAEPDPKVGLDADKLEFVALLPVANRIRPEAPETFRYFEDQGVHVKVISGDTPVTVSEVARQAGIAHAEDYIDASTLKTPEELEEAILKYTVFGRVTPDQKRQFVQALKKNGKTVAMTGD
;
A
#
# COMPACT_ATOMS: atom_id res chain seq x y z
N ALA A 1 26.11 -3.12 -21.52
CA ALA A 1 25.73 -4.54 -21.45
C ALA A 1 24.60 -4.80 -22.46
N LYS A 2 24.57 -5.98 -23.10
CA LYS A 2 23.48 -6.33 -24.03
C LYS A 2 22.29 -7.00 -23.33
N GLY A 3 22.39 -7.24 -21.99
CA GLY A 3 21.43 -8.05 -21.25
C GLY A 3 21.49 -9.54 -21.60
N LEU A 4 20.59 -10.34 -21.01
CA LEU A 4 20.42 -11.75 -21.34
C LEU A 4 19.77 -11.91 -22.72
N THR A 5 20.08 -13.02 -23.40
CA THR A 5 19.30 -13.43 -24.58
C THR A 5 17.97 -14.08 -24.16
N ALA A 6 16.99 -14.10 -25.06
CA ALA A 6 15.71 -14.75 -24.81
C ALA A 6 15.88 -16.21 -24.42
N GLU A 7 16.84 -16.93 -25.05
CA GLU A 7 17.15 -18.33 -24.74
C GLU A 7 17.75 -18.48 -23.33
N GLN A 8 18.69 -17.60 -22.95
CA GLN A 8 19.29 -17.59 -21.61
C GLN A 8 18.24 -17.29 -20.52
N ALA A 9 17.31 -16.37 -20.77
CA ALA A 9 16.22 -16.09 -19.86
C ALA A 9 15.28 -17.30 -19.70
N ALA A 10 14.92 -17.98 -20.80
CA ALA A 10 14.09 -19.19 -20.75
C ALA A 10 14.78 -20.33 -19.98
N GLN A 11 16.10 -20.52 -20.15
CA GLN A 11 16.87 -21.51 -19.41
C GLN A 11 16.85 -21.23 -17.89
N ARG A 12 16.98 -19.96 -17.48
CA ARG A 12 16.92 -19.57 -16.06
C ARG A 12 15.52 -19.77 -15.47
N MET A 13 14.48 -19.44 -16.25
CA MET A 13 13.09 -19.67 -15.85
C MET A 13 12.82 -21.18 -15.67
N ALA A 14 13.30 -22.02 -16.58
CA ALA A 14 13.19 -23.49 -16.46
C ALA A 14 13.99 -24.05 -15.26
N ALA A 15 15.04 -23.36 -14.84
CA ALA A 15 15.83 -23.71 -13.65
C ALA A 15 15.22 -23.20 -12.33
N GLY A 16 14.04 -22.53 -12.37
CA GLY A 16 13.39 -21.96 -11.19
C GLY A 16 14.10 -20.71 -10.63
N LEU A 17 14.88 -20.02 -11.46
CA LEU A 17 15.58 -18.77 -11.12
C LEU A 17 14.78 -17.55 -11.59
N ASP A 18 13.48 -17.63 -11.53
CA ASP A 18 12.53 -16.57 -11.83
C ASP A 18 12.13 -15.80 -10.55
N ASN A 19 11.56 -14.62 -10.73
CA ASN A 19 11.15 -13.77 -9.62
C ASN A 19 9.70 -14.06 -9.15
N HIS A 20 9.23 -15.30 -9.30
CA HIS A 20 7.98 -15.68 -8.69
C HIS A 20 8.10 -15.67 -7.17
N ALA A 21 7.23 -14.90 -6.51
CA ALA A 21 7.18 -14.89 -5.05
C ALA A 21 6.89 -16.29 -4.51
N ALA A 22 7.66 -16.75 -3.54
CA ALA A 22 7.38 -17.99 -2.84
C ALA A 22 6.05 -17.88 -2.12
N ALA A 23 5.03 -18.56 -2.62
CA ALA A 23 3.66 -18.65 -2.14
C ALA A 23 2.82 -17.36 -2.31
N SER A 24 1.81 -17.48 -3.16
CA SER A 24 0.66 -16.56 -3.19
C SER A 24 0.15 -16.30 -1.76
N PRO A 25 -0.22 -15.06 -1.39
CA PRO A 25 -0.82 -14.76 -0.08
C PRO A 25 -2.16 -15.49 0.14
N THR A 26 -2.70 -16.11 -0.90
CA THR A 26 -3.95 -16.87 -0.88
C THR A 26 -3.73 -18.32 -0.44
N ARG A 27 -4.72 -18.92 0.27
CA ARG A 27 -4.69 -20.33 0.68
C ARG A 27 -4.51 -21.25 -0.51
N SER A 28 -3.78 -22.37 -0.33
CA SER A 28 -3.62 -23.35 -1.40
C SER A 28 -4.96 -24.05 -1.74
N GLU A 29 -5.10 -24.56 -2.97
CA GLU A 29 -6.32 -25.31 -3.38
C GLU A 29 -6.52 -26.54 -2.49
N ILE A 30 -5.43 -27.20 -2.09
CA ILE A 30 -5.46 -28.38 -1.21
C ILE A 30 -5.94 -28.02 0.20
N GLU A 31 -5.50 -26.88 0.75
CA GLU A 31 -5.98 -26.40 2.04
C GLU A 31 -7.47 -26.08 2.01
N ILE A 32 -7.96 -25.44 0.93
CA ILE A 32 -9.38 -25.17 0.75
C ILE A 32 -10.20 -26.47 0.74
N ILE A 33 -9.76 -27.47 -0.01
CA ILE A 33 -10.42 -28.77 -0.08
C ILE A 33 -10.42 -29.44 1.29
N ARG A 34 -9.26 -29.51 1.95
CA ARG A 34 -9.12 -30.13 3.27
C ARG A 34 -10.01 -29.45 4.31
N ASP A 35 -10.01 -28.12 4.34
CA ASP A 35 -10.77 -27.35 5.33
C ASP A 35 -12.29 -27.47 5.15
N ASN A 36 -12.77 -27.72 3.91
CA ASN A 36 -14.18 -27.99 3.63
C ASN A 36 -14.58 -29.45 3.94
N ILE A 37 -13.67 -30.41 3.80
CA ILE A 37 -13.94 -31.83 4.11
C ILE A 37 -13.89 -32.05 5.63
N PHE A 38 -12.85 -31.59 6.32
CA PHE A 38 -12.62 -31.82 7.74
C PHE A 38 -13.24 -30.73 8.62
N THR A 39 -14.52 -30.43 8.41
CA THR A 39 -15.26 -29.56 9.32
C THR A 39 -15.71 -30.33 10.56
N PHE A 40 -15.93 -29.63 11.66
CA PHE A 40 -16.47 -30.24 12.88
C PHE A 40 -17.79 -30.95 12.63
N PHE A 41 -18.70 -30.36 11.87
CA PHE A 41 -19.98 -30.98 11.57
C PHE A 41 -19.87 -32.19 10.66
N ASN A 42 -19.00 -32.18 9.66
CA ASN A 42 -18.76 -33.35 8.83
C ASN A 42 -18.28 -34.55 9.66
N LEU A 43 -17.42 -34.29 10.67
CA LEU A 43 -17.00 -35.32 11.61
C LEU A 43 -18.18 -35.86 12.43
N VAL A 44 -19.06 -34.99 12.93
CA VAL A 44 -20.28 -35.42 13.65
C VAL A 44 -21.18 -36.24 12.74
N PHE A 45 -21.41 -35.82 11.49
CA PHE A 45 -22.21 -36.57 10.54
C PHE A 45 -21.62 -37.96 10.20
N ILE A 46 -20.30 -38.07 10.11
CA ILE A 46 -19.61 -39.35 9.94
C ILE A 46 -19.89 -40.27 11.13
N VAL A 47 -19.79 -39.74 12.36
CA VAL A 47 -20.11 -40.51 13.59
C VAL A 47 -21.56 -40.98 13.59
N LEU A 48 -22.51 -40.07 13.26
CA LEU A 48 -23.94 -40.40 13.21
C LEU A 48 -24.24 -41.46 12.11
N ALA A 49 -23.59 -41.32 10.94
CA ALA A 49 -23.68 -42.33 9.87
C ALA A 49 -23.14 -43.70 10.31
N LEU A 50 -22.02 -43.71 11.05
CA LEU A 50 -21.46 -44.96 11.59
C LEU A 50 -22.43 -45.60 12.59
N CYS A 51 -23.09 -44.82 13.46
CA CYS A 51 -24.12 -45.35 14.35
C CYS A 51 -25.27 -46.00 13.59
N LEU A 52 -25.77 -45.38 12.50
CA LEU A 52 -26.82 -45.95 11.67
C LEU A 52 -26.34 -47.20 10.93
N ALA A 53 -25.12 -47.24 10.43
CA ALA A 53 -24.53 -48.39 9.77
C ALA A 53 -24.41 -49.59 10.73
N LEU A 54 -24.02 -49.40 11.97
CA LEU A 54 -23.89 -50.42 13.00
C LEU A 54 -25.23 -51.11 13.32
N VAL A 55 -26.35 -50.37 13.24
CA VAL A 55 -27.69 -50.92 13.44
C VAL A 55 -28.36 -51.36 12.12
N GLY A 56 -27.63 -51.35 11.01
CA GLY A 56 -28.11 -51.81 9.68
C GLY A 56 -29.14 -50.87 9.04
N SER A 57 -29.17 -49.58 9.42
CA SER A 57 -30.14 -48.62 8.89
C SER A 57 -29.58 -47.75 7.75
N PHE A 58 -29.24 -48.37 6.64
CA PHE A 58 -28.64 -47.70 5.48
C PHE A 58 -29.61 -46.74 4.77
N ALA A 59 -30.92 -47.02 4.81
CA ALA A 59 -31.92 -46.17 4.16
C ALA A 59 -31.98 -44.75 4.79
N ASN A 60 -31.67 -44.62 6.08
CA ASN A 60 -31.68 -43.36 6.81
C ASN A 60 -30.36 -42.55 6.64
N MET A 61 -29.40 -43.01 5.86
CA MET A 61 -28.13 -42.31 5.57
C MET A 61 -28.24 -41.33 4.41
N THR A 62 -29.43 -41.04 3.88
CA THR A 62 -29.67 -40.12 2.76
C THR A 62 -29.17 -38.71 3.03
N PHE A 63 -29.10 -38.27 4.29
CA PHE A 63 -28.52 -36.96 4.70
C PHE A 63 -27.05 -36.83 4.29
N LEU A 64 -26.29 -37.93 4.15
CA LEU A 64 -24.93 -37.88 3.63
C LEU A 64 -24.85 -37.29 2.21
N GLY A 65 -25.88 -37.53 1.38
CA GLY A 65 -25.99 -36.91 0.08
C GLY A 65 -26.02 -35.37 0.15
N VAL A 66 -26.74 -34.81 1.14
CA VAL A 66 -26.79 -33.37 1.39
C VAL A 66 -25.43 -32.86 1.89
N VAL A 67 -24.81 -33.57 2.82
CA VAL A 67 -23.47 -33.22 3.35
C VAL A 67 -22.41 -33.19 2.26
N ILE A 68 -22.40 -34.22 1.39
CA ILE A 68 -21.49 -34.30 0.24
C ILE A 68 -21.76 -33.15 -0.73
N ALA A 69 -23.04 -32.90 -1.07
CA ALA A 69 -23.41 -31.81 -1.97
C ALA A 69 -22.96 -30.44 -1.42
N ASN A 70 -23.20 -30.17 -0.15
CA ASN A 70 -22.80 -28.93 0.53
C ASN A 70 -21.27 -28.77 0.54
N THR A 71 -20.53 -29.84 0.83
CA THR A 71 -19.06 -29.86 0.79
C THR A 71 -18.53 -29.54 -0.62
N ILE A 72 -19.13 -30.15 -1.65
CA ILE A 72 -18.75 -29.88 -3.05
C ILE A 72 -19.08 -28.44 -3.44
N ILE A 73 -20.28 -27.94 -3.12
CA ILE A 73 -20.70 -26.58 -3.43
C ILE A 73 -19.76 -25.58 -2.75
N GLY A 74 -19.49 -25.73 -1.46
CA GLY A 74 -18.59 -24.88 -0.71
C GLY A 74 -17.17 -24.87 -1.29
N THR A 75 -16.64 -26.03 -1.60
CA THR A 75 -15.31 -26.18 -2.21
C THR A 75 -15.24 -25.49 -3.58
N VAL A 76 -16.20 -25.76 -4.47
CA VAL A 76 -16.23 -25.16 -5.82
C VAL A 76 -16.36 -23.64 -5.76
N GLN A 77 -17.18 -23.11 -4.86
CA GLN A 77 -17.34 -21.67 -4.70
C GLN A 77 -16.07 -21.01 -4.19
N GLN A 78 -15.40 -21.59 -3.19
CA GLN A 78 -14.14 -21.06 -2.68
C GLN A 78 -13.01 -21.14 -3.71
N LEU A 79 -12.92 -22.21 -4.49
CA LEU A 79 -11.97 -22.35 -5.59
C LEU A 79 -12.22 -21.32 -6.71
N ARG A 80 -13.49 -21.09 -7.07
CA ARG A 80 -13.83 -20.04 -8.04
C ARG A 80 -13.44 -18.65 -7.54
N SER A 81 -13.76 -18.34 -6.29
CA SER A 81 -13.39 -17.07 -5.68
C SER A 81 -11.87 -16.87 -5.67
N LYS A 82 -11.11 -17.89 -5.25
CA LYS A 82 -9.64 -17.89 -5.30
C LYS A 82 -9.12 -17.58 -6.71
N ARG A 83 -9.57 -18.33 -7.73
CA ARG A 83 -9.11 -18.14 -9.11
C ARG A 83 -9.41 -16.75 -9.65
N THR A 84 -10.55 -16.16 -9.30
CA THR A 84 -10.89 -14.78 -9.68
C THR A 84 -9.91 -13.77 -9.04
N VAL A 85 -9.57 -13.96 -7.76
CA VAL A 85 -8.61 -13.11 -7.06
C VAL A 85 -7.21 -13.27 -7.64
N ASP A 86 -6.77 -14.51 -7.89
CA ASP A 86 -5.44 -14.79 -8.47
C ASP A 86 -5.31 -14.16 -9.88
N GLN A 87 -6.34 -14.23 -10.73
CA GLN A 87 -6.34 -13.57 -12.04
C GLN A 87 -6.22 -12.04 -11.96
N LEU A 88 -6.89 -11.41 -10.99
CA LEU A 88 -6.84 -9.95 -10.80
C LEU A 88 -5.49 -9.50 -10.25
N THR A 89 -4.86 -10.30 -9.41
CA THR A 89 -3.51 -10.04 -8.90
C THR A 89 -2.48 -10.02 -10.05
N LEU A 90 -2.60 -10.93 -11.01
CA LEU A 90 -1.73 -10.95 -12.21
C LEU A 90 -1.88 -9.70 -13.08
N VAL A 91 -3.09 -9.15 -13.19
CA VAL A 91 -3.34 -7.90 -13.96
C VAL A 91 -2.74 -6.67 -13.28
N ALA A 92 -2.61 -6.69 -11.96
CA ALA A 92 -2.01 -5.61 -11.16
C ALA A 92 -0.48 -5.72 -11.01
N ALA A 93 0.17 -6.72 -11.64
CA ALA A 93 1.60 -6.94 -11.54
C ALA A 93 2.41 -5.71 -11.98
N HIS A 94 3.36 -5.31 -11.15
CA HIS A 94 4.25 -4.18 -11.43
C HIS A 94 5.15 -4.50 -12.62
N LYS A 95 5.19 -3.60 -13.62
CA LYS A 95 6.02 -3.76 -14.82
C LYS A 95 7.33 -3.01 -14.67
N VAL A 96 8.43 -3.64 -15.04
CA VAL A 96 9.79 -3.14 -14.87
C VAL A 96 10.51 -3.12 -16.22
N ARG A 97 11.37 -2.13 -16.44
CA ARG A 97 12.20 -2.04 -17.65
C ARG A 97 13.40 -2.99 -17.57
N CYS A 98 13.39 -4.01 -18.41
CA CYS A 98 14.45 -4.99 -18.50
C CYS A 98 15.16 -4.89 -19.85
N LEU A 99 16.49 -5.01 -19.84
CA LEU A 99 17.32 -5.04 -21.02
C LEU A 99 17.61 -6.49 -21.42
N ARG A 100 17.00 -6.97 -22.53
CA ARG A 100 17.25 -8.29 -23.13
C ARG A 100 17.55 -8.14 -24.60
N ASP A 101 18.48 -8.92 -25.12
CA ASP A 101 18.93 -8.88 -26.53
C ASP A 101 19.32 -7.47 -27.01
N GLY A 102 19.83 -6.62 -26.11
CA GLY A 102 20.18 -5.23 -26.41
C GLY A 102 18.98 -4.29 -26.55
N LYS A 103 17.75 -4.75 -26.27
CA LYS A 103 16.52 -3.95 -26.34
C LYS A 103 15.94 -3.76 -24.94
N SER A 104 15.46 -2.56 -24.66
CA SER A 104 14.70 -2.27 -23.44
C SER A 104 13.26 -2.70 -23.64
N ILE A 105 12.79 -3.65 -22.83
CA ILE A 105 11.42 -4.20 -22.86
C ILE A 105 10.78 -4.02 -21.49
N LEU A 106 9.47 -3.84 -21.45
CA LEU A 106 8.70 -3.72 -20.23
C LEU A 106 8.12 -5.09 -19.87
N LEU A 107 8.59 -5.69 -18.78
CA LEU A 107 8.17 -7.02 -18.32
C LEU A 107 7.45 -6.93 -16.96
N PRO A 108 6.48 -7.80 -16.68
CA PRO A 108 6.00 -8.04 -15.32
C PRO A 108 7.17 -8.44 -14.41
N SER A 109 7.17 -7.94 -13.18
CA SER A 109 8.24 -8.26 -12.21
C SER A 109 8.42 -9.77 -11.97
N GLU A 110 7.37 -10.55 -12.15
CA GLU A 110 7.37 -12.00 -11.97
C GLU A 110 8.11 -12.75 -13.09
N GLU A 111 8.19 -12.16 -14.30
CA GLU A 111 8.88 -12.74 -15.46
C GLU A 111 10.39 -12.42 -15.50
N LEU A 112 10.87 -11.65 -14.53
CA LEU A 112 12.29 -11.38 -14.38
C LEU A 112 13.01 -12.62 -13.88
N VAL A 113 14.26 -12.79 -14.33
CA VAL A 113 15.11 -13.91 -13.91
C VAL A 113 16.42 -13.39 -13.32
N ARG A 114 17.11 -14.27 -12.61
CA ARG A 114 18.44 -13.98 -12.07
C ARG A 114 19.40 -13.56 -13.21
N ASP A 115 20.22 -12.54 -12.95
CA ASP A 115 21.15 -11.88 -13.89
C ASP A 115 20.48 -11.01 -14.96
N ASP A 116 19.17 -10.79 -14.94
CA ASP A 116 18.56 -9.77 -15.77
C ASP A 116 19.14 -8.38 -15.46
N ILE A 117 19.28 -7.57 -16.49
CA ILE A 117 19.67 -6.17 -16.37
C ILE A 117 18.40 -5.31 -16.37
N VAL A 118 18.18 -4.62 -15.26
CA VAL A 118 16.96 -3.83 -15.02
C VAL A 118 17.34 -2.37 -14.81
N GLU A 119 16.52 -1.47 -15.33
CA GLU A 119 16.63 -0.04 -15.10
C GLU A 119 15.58 0.40 -14.09
N PHE A 120 16.02 1.01 -12.99
CA PHE A 120 15.16 1.64 -12.00
C PHE A 120 15.31 3.15 -12.00
N THR A 121 14.18 3.84 -11.86
CA THR A 121 14.07 5.29 -11.75
C THR A 121 13.39 5.70 -10.45
N SER A 122 13.48 6.99 -10.11
CA SER A 122 12.84 7.55 -8.93
C SER A 122 11.35 7.17 -8.84
N GLY A 123 10.90 6.75 -7.66
CA GLY A 123 9.53 6.31 -7.37
C GLY A 123 9.27 4.82 -7.65
N GLU A 124 10.23 4.08 -8.20
CA GLU A 124 10.07 2.64 -8.48
C GLU A 124 10.51 1.77 -7.31
N GLN A 125 9.76 0.72 -7.07
CA GLN A 125 10.08 -0.29 -6.06
C GLN A 125 11.08 -1.31 -6.62
N ILE A 126 12.07 -1.67 -5.82
CA ILE A 126 13.04 -2.71 -6.13
C ILE A 126 12.38 -4.08 -5.94
N CYS A 127 12.13 -4.77 -7.07
CA CYS A 127 11.36 -6.00 -7.10
C CYS A 127 12.16 -7.27 -6.72
N ALA A 128 13.50 -7.21 -6.80
CA ALA A 128 14.42 -8.31 -6.48
C ALA A 128 15.75 -7.73 -5.98
N ASP A 129 16.56 -8.52 -5.26
CA ASP A 129 17.87 -8.03 -4.82
C ASP A 129 18.80 -7.86 -6.03
N ALA A 130 19.51 -6.76 -6.07
CA ALA A 130 20.31 -6.38 -7.22
C ALA A 130 21.61 -5.67 -6.83
N VAL A 131 22.55 -5.59 -7.78
CA VAL A 131 23.78 -4.81 -7.66
C VAL A 131 23.79 -3.72 -8.72
N VAL A 132 24.11 -2.49 -8.32
CA VAL A 132 24.19 -1.34 -9.21
C VAL A 132 25.36 -1.52 -10.20
N CYS A 133 25.07 -1.50 -11.50
CA CYS A 133 26.04 -1.63 -12.56
C CYS A 133 26.47 -0.27 -13.13
N THR A 134 25.52 0.65 -13.28
CA THR A 134 25.77 2.02 -13.78
C THR A 134 24.80 3.02 -13.18
N GLY A 135 25.18 4.27 -13.10
CA GLY A 135 24.37 5.34 -12.49
C GLY A 135 24.57 5.46 -10.99
N SER A 136 23.76 6.32 -10.37
CA SER A 136 23.67 6.48 -8.93
C SER A 136 22.25 6.84 -8.53
N ALA A 137 21.83 6.42 -7.36
CA ALA A 137 20.51 6.65 -6.86
C ALA A 137 20.49 6.77 -5.33
N GLN A 138 19.40 7.27 -4.77
CA GLN A 138 19.12 7.20 -3.34
C GLN A 138 17.97 6.24 -3.10
N ALA A 139 18.17 5.23 -2.27
CA ALA A 139 17.18 4.24 -1.93
C ALA A 139 16.64 4.46 -0.52
N ASN A 140 15.32 4.44 -0.37
CA ASN A 140 14.68 4.37 0.93
C ASN A 140 14.54 2.89 1.32
N GLU A 141 15.26 2.50 2.35
CA GLU A 141 15.27 1.15 2.90
C GLU A 141 14.45 1.04 4.20
N ALA A 142 13.58 2.01 4.49
CA ALA A 142 12.82 2.09 5.74
C ALA A 142 11.95 0.86 6.03
N LEU A 143 11.36 0.26 4.99
CA LEU A 143 10.59 -0.99 5.12
C LEU A 143 11.43 -2.20 5.54
N ILE A 144 12.75 -2.11 5.38
CA ILE A 144 13.70 -3.19 5.61
C ILE A 144 14.52 -2.95 6.88
N THR A 145 15.03 -1.74 7.04
CA THR A 145 15.94 -1.35 8.12
C THR A 145 15.24 -0.59 9.26
N GLY A 146 14.05 -0.05 8.98
CA GLY A 146 13.36 0.88 9.89
C GLY A 146 13.89 2.32 9.85
N GLU A 147 14.95 2.59 9.08
CA GLU A 147 15.56 3.92 8.96
C GLU A 147 15.00 4.65 7.74
N ALA A 148 14.36 5.80 7.97
CA ALA A 148 13.69 6.57 6.92
C ALA A 148 14.65 7.42 6.08
N GLU A 149 15.93 7.54 6.47
CA GLU A 149 16.90 8.35 5.75
C GLU A 149 17.34 7.65 4.46
N PRO A 150 17.23 8.31 3.28
CA PRO A 150 17.62 7.70 2.01
C PRO A 150 19.13 7.39 1.98
N VAL A 151 19.46 6.16 1.64
CA VAL A 151 20.84 5.68 1.55
C VAL A 151 21.37 5.86 0.12
N PRO A 152 22.50 6.57 -0.08
CA PRO A 152 23.11 6.69 -1.41
C PRO A 152 23.61 5.33 -1.89
N LYS A 153 23.33 5.01 -3.16
CA LYS A 153 23.73 3.77 -3.84
C LYS A 153 24.53 4.12 -5.10
N ASN A 154 25.76 3.67 -5.11
CA ASN A 154 26.72 3.86 -6.18
C ASN A 154 27.01 2.53 -6.90
N VAL A 155 27.78 2.57 -7.96
CA VAL A 155 28.20 1.37 -8.70
C VAL A 155 28.90 0.38 -7.78
N GLY A 156 28.41 -0.86 -7.76
CA GLY A 156 28.87 -1.94 -6.88
C GLY A 156 28.05 -2.13 -5.61
N ASP A 157 27.21 -1.16 -5.24
CA ASP A 157 26.35 -1.27 -4.04
C ASP A 157 25.18 -2.19 -4.28
N VAL A 158 24.69 -2.81 -3.19
CA VAL A 158 23.53 -3.70 -3.20
C VAL A 158 22.26 -2.90 -2.98
N LEU A 159 21.28 -3.13 -3.85
CA LEU A 159 19.88 -2.74 -3.68
C LEU A 159 19.08 -3.95 -3.21
N ARG A 160 18.37 -3.82 -2.11
CA ARG A 160 17.53 -4.88 -1.54
C ARG A 160 16.10 -4.79 -2.03
N SER A 161 15.50 -5.93 -2.31
CA SER A 161 14.08 -6.02 -2.66
C SER A 161 13.21 -5.43 -1.55
N GLY A 162 12.11 -4.76 -1.93
CA GLY A 162 11.21 -4.08 -0.99
C GLY A 162 11.59 -2.63 -0.67
N SER A 163 12.80 -2.16 -1.04
CA SER A 163 13.16 -0.73 -0.98
C SER A 163 12.63 0.05 -2.18
N PHE A 164 12.60 1.39 -2.06
CA PHE A 164 12.16 2.30 -3.13
C PHE A 164 13.28 3.25 -3.52
N LEU A 165 13.42 3.53 -4.82
CA LEU A 165 14.27 4.63 -5.27
C LEU A 165 13.58 5.97 -5.00
N VAL A 166 14.22 6.83 -4.20
CA VAL A 166 13.73 8.18 -3.88
C VAL A 166 14.17 9.19 -4.93
N SER A 167 15.40 9.06 -5.42
CA SER A 167 15.96 9.93 -6.45
C SER A 167 17.04 9.24 -7.25
N GLY A 168 17.31 9.76 -8.45
CA GLY A 168 18.33 9.25 -9.36
C GLY A 168 17.81 8.16 -10.31
N ARG A 169 18.75 7.59 -11.07
CA ARG A 169 18.52 6.48 -12.01
C ARG A 169 19.71 5.56 -11.98
N CYS A 170 19.46 4.27 -11.92
CA CYS A 170 20.52 3.27 -11.98
C CYS A 170 20.11 2.06 -12.80
N THR A 171 21.10 1.46 -13.46
CA THR A 171 20.95 0.16 -14.11
C THR A 171 21.57 -0.88 -13.19
N VAL A 172 20.85 -1.96 -12.91
CA VAL A 172 21.22 -2.98 -11.95
C VAL A 172 21.22 -4.37 -12.58
N ARG A 173 21.95 -5.30 -11.99
CA ARG A 173 21.87 -6.72 -12.29
C ARG A 173 21.21 -7.44 -11.11
N LEU A 174 20.15 -8.23 -11.39
CA LEU A 174 19.47 -9.01 -10.37
C LEU A 174 20.36 -10.14 -9.85
N THR A 175 20.42 -10.29 -8.54
CA THR A 175 21.28 -11.29 -7.87
C THR A 175 20.49 -12.39 -7.18
N HIS A 176 19.43 -12.02 -6.45
CA HIS A 176 18.51 -12.96 -5.79
C HIS A 176 17.09 -12.61 -6.20
N VAL A 177 16.36 -13.61 -6.67
CA VAL A 177 15.00 -13.47 -7.22
C VAL A 177 14.03 -14.40 -6.46
N GLY A 178 12.74 -14.14 -6.55
CA GLY A 178 11.70 -14.98 -5.98
C GLY A 178 11.87 -15.24 -4.48
N ALA A 179 11.86 -16.50 -4.09
CA ALA A 179 12.00 -16.92 -2.69
C ALA A 179 13.36 -16.56 -2.06
N GLU A 180 14.40 -16.40 -2.88
CA GLU A 180 15.74 -16.05 -2.40
C GLU A 180 15.91 -14.56 -2.12
N SER A 181 15.00 -13.71 -2.58
CA SER A 181 15.05 -12.26 -2.37
C SER A 181 14.87 -11.91 -0.90
N TYR A 182 15.47 -10.80 -0.46
CA TYR A 182 15.45 -10.35 0.93
C TYR A 182 14.01 -10.11 1.42
N ALA A 183 13.18 -9.44 0.63
CA ALA A 183 11.78 -9.19 0.98
C ALA A 183 10.97 -10.49 1.16
N SER A 184 11.20 -11.50 0.29
CA SER A 184 10.53 -12.80 0.39
C SER A 184 10.96 -13.58 1.63
N LYS A 185 12.25 -13.55 1.99
CA LYS A 185 12.75 -14.16 3.23
C LYS A 185 12.14 -13.52 4.46
N LEU A 186 12.14 -12.18 4.52
CA LEU A 186 11.54 -11.43 5.62
C LEU A 186 10.04 -11.72 5.76
N ALA A 187 9.31 -11.78 4.62
CA ALA A 187 7.90 -12.14 4.61
C ALA A 187 7.65 -13.58 5.10
N THR A 188 8.55 -14.52 4.77
CA THR A 188 8.47 -15.90 5.23
C THR A 188 8.74 -16.01 6.73
N GLU A 189 9.79 -15.37 7.23
CA GLU A 189 10.10 -15.31 8.67
C GLU A 189 8.96 -14.68 9.48
N ALA A 190 8.34 -13.60 8.97
CA ALA A 190 7.18 -12.97 9.59
C ALA A 190 5.97 -13.92 9.65
N ARG A 191 5.79 -14.80 8.67
CA ARG A 191 4.73 -15.82 8.65
C ARG A 191 5.03 -16.98 9.60
N GLU A 192 6.26 -17.46 9.64
CA GLU A 192 6.69 -18.53 10.55
C GLU A 192 6.65 -18.08 12.01
N GLY A 193 6.84 -16.79 12.28
CA GLY A 193 6.72 -16.15 13.59
C GLY A 193 5.30 -16.14 14.19
N GLY A 194 4.34 -16.85 13.59
CA GLY A 194 3.09 -17.25 14.22
C GLY A 194 1.95 -16.25 14.21
N HIS A 195 1.99 -15.23 13.39
CA HIS A 195 0.78 -14.42 13.14
C HIS A 195 -0.16 -15.19 12.19
N LYS A 196 -0.89 -16.18 12.75
CA LYS A 196 -2.08 -16.72 12.09
C LYS A 196 -2.97 -15.53 11.76
N VAL A 197 -3.30 -15.34 10.48
CA VAL A 197 -4.30 -14.36 10.06
C VAL A 197 -5.49 -14.50 10.99
N ALA A 198 -5.76 -13.49 11.79
CA ALA A 198 -6.81 -13.54 12.79
C ALA A 198 -8.13 -13.75 12.06
N LYS A 199 -8.84 -14.86 12.36
CA LYS A 199 -10.19 -15.09 11.86
C LYS A 199 -11.04 -13.86 12.18
N GLY A 200 -11.88 -13.44 11.25
CA GLY A 200 -12.86 -12.37 11.48
C GLY A 200 -13.69 -12.65 12.74
N GLU A 201 -14.19 -11.61 13.36
CA GLU A 201 -14.93 -11.73 14.64
C GLU A 201 -16.23 -12.50 14.47
N MET A 202 -16.91 -12.29 13.32
CA MET A 202 -18.11 -13.04 12.94
C MET A 202 -17.80 -14.53 12.78
N MET A 203 -16.70 -14.87 12.09
CA MET A 203 -16.27 -16.26 11.93
C MET A 203 -15.88 -16.89 13.28
N ARG A 204 -15.25 -16.12 14.19
CA ARG A 204 -14.96 -16.57 15.56
C ARG A 204 -16.23 -16.81 16.37
N SER A 205 -17.21 -15.92 16.24
CA SER A 205 -18.50 -16.04 16.89
C SER A 205 -19.28 -17.25 16.37
N LEU A 206 -19.26 -17.50 15.07
CA LEU A 206 -19.82 -18.70 14.46
C LEU A 206 -19.11 -19.97 14.94
N ASP A 207 -17.77 -20.00 14.95
CA ASP A 207 -16.99 -21.11 15.50
C ASP A 207 -17.33 -21.36 17.00
N GLY A 208 -17.54 -20.29 17.76
CA GLY A 208 -18.00 -20.35 19.14
C GLY A 208 -19.39 -20.98 19.28
N LEU A 209 -20.35 -20.51 18.50
CA LEU A 209 -21.72 -21.05 18.46
C LEU A 209 -21.72 -22.54 18.05
N ILE A 210 -20.99 -22.89 17.00
CA ILE A 210 -20.81 -24.26 16.52
C ILE A 210 -20.25 -25.15 17.63
N ARG A 211 -19.26 -24.67 18.37
CA ARG A 211 -18.67 -25.40 19.50
C ARG A 211 -19.66 -25.63 20.61
N VAL A 212 -20.43 -24.60 20.99
CA VAL A 212 -21.45 -24.70 22.04
C VAL A 212 -22.55 -25.72 21.65
N ILE A 213 -23.06 -25.61 20.41
CA ILE A 213 -24.04 -26.58 19.86
C ILE A 213 -23.44 -27.99 19.85
N GLY A 214 -22.22 -28.16 19.38
CA GLY A 214 -21.54 -29.45 19.31
C GLY A 214 -21.36 -30.10 20.68
N ILE A 215 -20.99 -29.32 21.70
CA ILE A 215 -20.90 -29.83 23.09
C ILE A 215 -22.28 -30.19 23.62
N ALA A 216 -23.33 -29.42 23.32
CA ALA A 216 -24.69 -29.68 23.78
C ALA A 216 -25.32 -30.91 23.09
N LEU A 217 -24.96 -31.22 21.84
CA LEU A 217 -25.45 -32.37 21.09
C LEU A 217 -25.09 -33.69 21.78
N ILE A 218 -23.91 -33.79 22.40
CA ILE A 218 -23.47 -35.05 23.05
C ILE A 218 -24.39 -35.47 24.21
N PRO A 219 -24.57 -34.65 25.26
CA PRO A 219 -25.47 -35.03 26.37
C PRO A 219 -26.93 -35.17 25.90
N MET A 220 -27.35 -34.32 24.95
CA MET A 220 -28.74 -34.42 24.43
C MET A 220 -28.96 -35.73 23.68
N GLY A 221 -28.00 -36.15 22.85
CA GLY A 221 -28.05 -37.44 22.15
C GLY A 221 -28.10 -38.62 23.13
N VAL A 222 -27.28 -38.58 24.20
CA VAL A 222 -27.31 -39.63 25.25
C VAL A 222 -28.65 -39.67 25.95
N VAL A 223 -29.18 -38.51 26.38
CA VAL A 223 -30.49 -38.45 27.07
C VAL A 223 -31.61 -38.92 26.15
N MET A 224 -31.62 -38.51 24.88
CA MET A 224 -32.64 -38.93 23.93
C MET A 224 -32.56 -40.44 23.66
N PHE A 225 -31.37 -40.97 23.46
CA PHE A 225 -31.15 -42.40 23.27
C PHE A 225 -31.61 -43.22 24.46
N LEU A 226 -31.19 -42.83 25.68
CA LEU A 226 -31.59 -43.51 26.93
C LEU A 226 -33.10 -43.45 27.15
N LYS A 227 -33.74 -42.29 26.90
CA LYS A 227 -35.19 -42.17 27.00
C LYS A 227 -35.90 -43.13 26.04
N GLN A 228 -35.46 -43.26 24.80
CA GLN A 228 -36.09 -44.13 23.82
C GLN A 228 -35.82 -45.60 24.12
N TYR A 229 -34.57 -45.94 24.40
CA TYR A 229 -34.16 -47.33 24.62
C TYR A 229 -34.59 -47.88 25.97
N VAL A 230 -34.46 -47.09 27.06
CA VAL A 230 -34.74 -47.55 28.44
C VAL A 230 -36.16 -47.19 28.88
N SER A 231 -36.65 -45.94 28.63
CA SER A 231 -37.97 -45.53 29.17
C SER A 231 -39.14 -45.93 28.24
N LEU A 232 -38.91 -45.95 26.93
CA LEU A 232 -39.94 -46.31 25.94
C LEU A 232 -39.77 -47.74 25.45
N GLU A 233 -38.74 -48.48 25.90
CA GLU A 233 -38.44 -49.87 25.54
C GLU A 233 -38.43 -50.13 24.05
N LEU A 234 -38.03 -49.14 23.22
CA LEU A 234 -37.95 -49.28 21.76
C LEU A 234 -36.76 -50.15 21.37
N PRO A 235 -36.87 -50.88 20.24
CA PRO A 235 -35.75 -51.64 19.68
C PRO A 235 -34.50 -50.74 19.51
N LEU A 236 -33.34 -51.34 19.71
CA LEU A 236 -32.06 -50.61 19.57
C LEU A 236 -31.97 -49.81 18.28
N ARG A 237 -32.41 -50.45 17.17
CA ARG A 237 -32.42 -49.83 15.86
C ARG A 237 -33.25 -48.55 15.82
N ASP A 238 -34.52 -48.64 16.27
CA ASP A 238 -35.47 -47.51 16.23
C ASP A 238 -35.01 -46.38 17.14
N SER A 239 -34.44 -46.73 18.29
CA SER A 239 -33.88 -45.78 19.26
C SER A 239 -32.68 -44.98 18.65
N VAL A 240 -31.80 -45.67 17.93
CA VAL A 240 -30.67 -45.03 17.23
C VAL A 240 -31.17 -44.18 16.07
N GLU A 241 -32.07 -44.68 15.25
CA GLU A 241 -32.63 -43.97 14.07
C GLU A 241 -33.30 -42.65 14.52
N ALA A 242 -34.16 -42.69 15.51
CA ALA A 242 -34.86 -41.51 15.99
C ALA A 242 -33.91 -40.49 16.69
N THR A 243 -32.92 -41.00 17.43
CA THR A 243 -31.90 -40.10 18.05
C THR A 243 -31.08 -39.41 17.00
N VAL A 244 -30.58 -40.15 16.00
CA VAL A 244 -29.77 -39.58 14.91
C VAL A 244 -30.58 -38.58 14.08
N ALA A 245 -31.85 -38.91 13.74
CA ALA A 245 -32.71 -37.97 13.00
C ALA A 245 -32.94 -36.65 13.78
N ALA A 246 -33.13 -36.71 15.07
CA ALA A 246 -33.28 -35.51 15.90
C ALA A 246 -31.98 -34.69 16.00
N LEU A 247 -30.84 -35.35 16.16
CA LEU A 247 -29.54 -34.68 16.22
C LEU A 247 -29.17 -33.99 14.91
N ILE A 248 -29.44 -34.62 13.76
CA ILE A 248 -29.21 -34.01 12.44
C ILE A 248 -30.00 -32.73 12.28
N GLY A 249 -31.29 -32.72 12.73
CA GLY A 249 -32.14 -31.53 12.67
C GLY A 249 -31.67 -30.36 13.54
N MET A 250 -30.80 -30.60 14.54
CA MET A 250 -30.26 -29.58 15.44
C MET A 250 -28.96 -28.97 14.92
N ILE A 251 -28.34 -29.52 13.88
CA ILE A 251 -27.07 -29.02 13.33
C ILE A 251 -27.36 -27.92 12.31
N PRO A 252 -26.90 -26.66 12.55
CA PRO A 252 -27.13 -25.52 11.64
C PRO A 252 -26.11 -25.53 10.49
N GLU A 253 -26.15 -26.58 9.65
CA GLU A 253 -25.17 -26.78 8.57
C GLU A 253 -25.13 -25.61 7.55
N GLY A 254 -26.32 -25.06 7.22
CA GLY A 254 -26.43 -23.97 6.25
C GLY A 254 -25.81 -22.66 6.66
N LEU A 255 -25.60 -22.43 7.96
CA LEU A 255 -25.15 -21.12 8.47
C LEU A 255 -23.72 -20.79 8.01
N TYR A 256 -22.79 -21.73 8.14
CA TYR A 256 -21.40 -21.57 7.71
C TYR A 256 -21.29 -21.41 6.19
N LEU A 257 -22.01 -22.24 5.44
CA LEU A 257 -22.04 -22.21 3.99
C LEU A 257 -22.57 -20.85 3.48
N LEU A 258 -23.73 -20.39 4.00
CA LEU A 258 -24.31 -19.11 3.60
C LEU A 258 -23.39 -17.93 3.88
N THR A 259 -22.73 -17.92 5.03
CA THR A 259 -21.76 -16.87 5.39
C THR A 259 -20.56 -16.87 4.46
N SER A 260 -19.97 -18.03 4.19
CA SER A 260 -18.84 -18.17 3.26
C SER A 260 -19.21 -17.72 1.84
N VAL A 261 -20.41 -18.09 1.37
CA VAL A 261 -20.93 -17.68 0.05
C VAL A 261 -21.13 -16.16 0.00
N ALA A 262 -21.72 -15.56 1.03
CA ALA A 262 -21.95 -14.12 1.08
C ALA A 262 -20.64 -13.33 1.02
N LEU A 263 -19.61 -13.77 1.78
CA LEU A 263 -18.28 -13.16 1.75
C LEU A 263 -17.61 -13.34 0.38
N ALA A 264 -17.70 -14.53 -0.22
CA ALA A 264 -17.14 -14.81 -1.53
C ALA A 264 -17.80 -13.95 -2.64
N VAL A 265 -19.12 -13.80 -2.65
CA VAL A 265 -19.84 -12.93 -3.57
C VAL A 265 -19.43 -11.46 -3.38
N SER A 266 -19.28 -11.03 -2.14
CA SER A 266 -18.84 -9.65 -1.83
C SER A 266 -17.41 -9.40 -2.32
N MET A 267 -16.49 -10.37 -2.18
CA MET A 267 -15.15 -10.31 -2.79
C MET A 267 -15.20 -10.14 -4.30
N VAL A 268 -16.01 -10.94 -4.99
CA VAL A 268 -16.17 -10.85 -6.46
C VAL A 268 -16.70 -9.45 -6.86
N ARG A 269 -17.65 -8.88 -6.11
CA ARG A 269 -18.17 -7.54 -6.35
C ARG A 269 -17.09 -6.46 -6.18
N LEU A 270 -16.25 -6.55 -5.14
CA LEU A 270 -15.12 -5.63 -4.94
C LEU A 270 -14.11 -5.74 -6.09
N ALA A 271 -13.78 -6.97 -6.49
CA ALA A 271 -12.89 -7.24 -7.60
C ALA A 271 -13.39 -6.65 -8.93
N GLN A 272 -14.71 -6.73 -9.22
CA GLN A 272 -15.33 -6.09 -10.39
C GLN A 272 -15.19 -4.56 -10.35
N ARG A 273 -15.11 -3.96 -9.16
CA ARG A 273 -14.84 -2.54 -8.95
C ARG A 273 -13.34 -2.20 -8.89
N LYS A 274 -12.46 -3.12 -9.31
CA LYS A 274 -10.99 -2.98 -9.29
C LYS A 274 -10.39 -2.83 -7.89
N VAL A 275 -11.08 -3.28 -6.86
CA VAL A 275 -10.58 -3.35 -5.49
C VAL A 275 -10.16 -4.79 -5.22
N LEU A 276 -8.86 -5.00 -5.00
CA LEU A 276 -8.30 -6.33 -4.71
C LEU A 276 -8.29 -6.57 -3.20
N ALA A 277 -9.11 -7.52 -2.75
CA ALA A 277 -9.13 -7.96 -1.37
C ALA A 277 -8.21 -9.19 -1.21
N GLN A 278 -7.28 -9.16 -0.28
CA GLN A 278 -6.34 -10.27 -0.04
C GLN A 278 -6.95 -11.41 0.77
N ASP A 279 -7.94 -11.10 1.64
CA ASP A 279 -8.60 -12.07 2.51
C ASP A 279 -10.12 -11.85 2.53
N MET A 280 -10.91 -12.92 2.60
CA MET A 280 -12.37 -12.83 2.73
C MET A 280 -12.80 -12.12 4.02
N ASN A 281 -12.01 -12.23 5.09
CA ASN A 281 -12.31 -11.57 6.36
C ASN A 281 -12.21 -10.05 6.27
N CYS A 282 -11.52 -9.49 5.26
CA CYS A 282 -11.42 -8.04 5.09
C CYS A 282 -12.80 -7.39 4.87
N ILE A 283 -13.74 -8.10 4.23
CA ILE A 283 -15.12 -7.61 3.99
C ILE A 283 -15.81 -7.32 5.34
N GLU A 284 -15.69 -8.26 6.27
CA GLU A 284 -16.25 -8.10 7.61
C GLU A 284 -15.55 -6.95 8.37
N THR A 285 -14.22 -6.91 8.30
CA THR A 285 -13.44 -5.89 9.00
C THR A 285 -13.74 -4.50 8.47
N LEU A 286 -13.83 -4.34 7.12
CA LEU A 286 -14.18 -3.06 6.51
C LEU A 286 -15.58 -2.57 6.91
N ALA A 287 -16.55 -3.49 7.04
CA ALA A 287 -17.91 -3.14 7.46
C ALA A 287 -18.02 -2.67 8.92
N ARG A 288 -16.97 -2.90 9.73
CA ARG A 288 -16.92 -2.56 11.16
C ARG A 288 -15.93 -1.46 11.51
N VAL A 289 -15.35 -0.80 10.52
CA VAL A 289 -14.37 0.26 10.75
C VAL A 289 -15.01 1.41 11.49
N ASP A 290 -14.44 1.75 12.66
CA ASP A 290 -14.83 2.92 13.47
C ASP A 290 -13.95 4.12 13.16
N VAL A 291 -12.65 3.86 12.84
CA VAL A 291 -11.65 4.89 12.61
C VAL A 291 -10.88 4.59 11.33
N LEU A 292 -10.87 5.55 10.43
CA LEU A 292 -10.07 5.52 9.20
C LEU A 292 -8.88 6.47 9.33
N CYS A 293 -7.68 5.92 9.42
CA CYS A 293 -6.43 6.69 9.37
C CYS A 293 -5.99 6.83 7.91
N VAL A 294 -5.90 8.06 7.42
CA VAL A 294 -5.52 8.35 6.03
C VAL A 294 -4.18 9.07 5.98
N ASP A 295 -3.34 8.68 5.03
CA ASP A 295 -2.17 9.48 4.66
C ASP A 295 -2.60 10.65 3.76
N LYS A 296 -1.85 11.75 3.76
CA LYS A 296 -2.13 12.91 2.90
C LYS A 296 -1.80 12.59 1.44
N THR A 297 -0.54 12.23 1.19
CA THR A 297 0.01 12.06 -0.17
C THR A 297 -0.46 10.75 -0.79
N GLY A 298 -0.85 10.78 -2.07
CA GLY A 298 -1.33 9.59 -2.76
C GLY A 298 -2.76 9.12 -2.36
N THR A 299 -3.27 9.56 -1.19
CA THR A 299 -4.60 9.19 -0.66
C THR A 299 -5.59 10.36 -0.76
N ILE A 300 -5.41 11.42 0.05
CA ILE A 300 -6.26 12.64 -0.01
C ILE A 300 -5.94 13.42 -1.27
N THR A 301 -4.66 13.47 -1.61
CA THR A 301 -4.16 14.12 -2.81
C THR A 301 -3.77 13.09 -3.88
N GLU A 302 -3.66 13.55 -5.12
CA GLU A 302 -3.00 12.78 -6.16
C GLU A 302 -1.52 12.61 -5.82
N ALA A 303 -0.91 11.49 -6.23
CA ALA A 303 0.53 11.27 -6.05
C ALA A 303 1.38 12.25 -6.88
N ARG A 304 0.79 12.83 -7.94
CA ARG A 304 1.47 13.79 -8.81
C ARG A 304 1.38 15.20 -8.25
N MET A 305 2.51 15.89 -8.31
CA MET A 305 2.58 17.31 -8.04
C MET A 305 2.23 18.12 -9.31
N GLU A 306 1.62 19.27 -9.12
CA GLU A 306 1.38 20.27 -10.15
C GLU A 306 2.07 21.59 -9.78
N ALA A 307 2.75 22.21 -10.76
CA ALA A 307 3.33 23.54 -10.58
C ALA A 307 2.22 24.60 -10.77
N GLY A 308 2.11 25.51 -9.81
CA GLY A 308 1.17 26.64 -9.84
C GLY A 308 1.69 27.81 -10.67
N GLU A 309 0.96 28.93 -10.64
CA GLU A 309 1.39 30.18 -11.28
C GLU A 309 2.59 30.77 -10.54
N PRO A 310 3.65 31.21 -11.26
CA PRO A 310 4.77 31.92 -10.65
C PRO A 310 4.31 33.24 -9.98
N LEU A 311 4.67 33.43 -8.72
CA LEU A 311 4.50 34.70 -8.05
C LEU A 311 5.74 35.58 -8.29
N LEU A 312 5.58 36.63 -9.09
CA LEU A 312 6.68 37.51 -9.47
C LEU A 312 7.13 38.38 -8.29
N LEU A 313 8.42 38.40 -8.01
CA LEU A 313 9.03 39.22 -6.95
C LEU A 313 9.48 40.58 -7.48
N THR A 314 9.91 40.64 -8.74
CA THR A 314 10.43 41.84 -9.42
C THR A 314 9.80 41.99 -10.80
N PRO A 315 8.48 42.27 -10.90
CA PRO A 315 7.72 42.25 -12.16
C PRO A 315 8.23 43.28 -13.20
N ASP A 316 8.79 44.40 -12.76
CA ASP A 316 9.32 45.43 -13.65
C ASP A 316 10.58 44.94 -14.41
N ALA A 317 11.46 44.18 -13.73
CA ALA A 317 12.67 43.61 -14.32
C ALA A 317 12.40 42.26 -15.01
N TRP A 318 11.46 41.48 -14.42
CA TRP A 318 11.11 40.13 -14.83
C TRP A 318 9.60 40.01 -15.07
N PRO A 319 9.10 40.52 -16.21
CA PRO A 319 7.69 40.35 -16.58
C PRO A 319 7.36 38.87 -16.80
N GLN A 320 6.09 38.54 -16.70
CA GLN A 320 5.60 37.15 -16.71
C GLN A 320 6.12 36.36 -17.93
N ASP A 321 6.06 36.92 -19.12
CA ASP A 321 6.51 36.25 -20.35
C ASP A 321 7.98 35.89 -20.31
N ARG A 322 8.83 36.77 -19.71
CA ARG A 322 10.25 36.51 -19.53
C ARG A 322 10.48 35.36 -18.55
N VAL A 323 9.75 35.34 -17.43
CA VAL A 323 9.83 34.26 -16.44
C VAL A 323 9.43 32.93 -17.06
N TYR A 324 8.36 32.90 -17.86
CA TYR A 324 7.94 31.69 -18.56
C TYR A 324 8.99 31.22 -19.57
N THR A 325 9.60 32.11 -20.34
CA THR A 325 10.67 31.80 -21.28
C THR A 325 11.89 31.20 -20.58
N VAL A 326 12.25 31.75 -19.43
CA VAL A 326 13.35 31.25 -18.61
C VAL A 326 13.05 29.87 -18.04
N LEU A 327 11.87 29.68 -17.47
CA LEU A 327 11.45 28.38 -16.96
C LEU A 327 11.39 27.34 -18.06
N HIS A 328 10.89 27.71 -19.26
CA HIS A 328 10.96 26.84 -20.42
C HIS A 328 12.41 26.47 -20.77
N SER A 329 13.33 27.43 -20.75
CA SER A 329 14.73 27.17 -21.06
C SER A 329 15.43 26.25 -20.04
N ILE A 330 15.02 26.32 -18.75
CA ILE A 330 15.52 25.43 -17.71
C ILE A 330 15.00 24.00 -17.88
N TYR A 331 13.70 23.84 -18.23
CA TYR A 331 13.04 22.54 -18.18
C TYR A 331 12.82 21.85 -19.53
N ALA A 332 13.00 22.56 -20.68
CA ALA A 332 12.86 21.97 -22.01
C ALA A 332 13.92 20.87 -22.25
N GLY A 333 13.46 19.67 -22.60
CA GLY A 333 14.33 18.52 -22.85
C GLY A 333 15.04 17.97 -21.61
N THR A 334 14.65 18.39 -20.41
CA THR A 334 15.18 17.86 -19.16
C THR A 334 14.41 16.60 -18.77
N GLU A 335 15.11 15.51 -18.45
CA GLU A 335 14.50 14.34 -17.84
C GLU A 335 14.36 14.57 -16.34
N PRO A 336 13.12 14.50 -15.79
CA PRO A 336 12.90 14.76 -14.38
C PRO A 336 13.40 13.60 -13.52
N ASP A 337 14.12 13.92 -12.45
CA ASP A 337 14.69 12.99 -11.48
C ASP A 337 13.87 12.85 -10.18
N ASN A 338 12.88 13.74 -9.99
CA ASN A 338 11.97 13.73 -8.83
C ASN A 338 10.59 14.33 -9.19
N ASP A 339 9.61 14.21 -8.29
CA ASP A 339 8.23 14.64 -8.55
C ASP A 339 8.08 16.15 -8.72
N THR A 340 8.86 16.94 -7.99
CA THR A 340 8.89 18.40 -8.15
C THR A 340 9.41 18.78 -9.53
N ALA A 341 10.52 18.18 -9.97
CA ALA A 341 11.07 18.39 -11.33
C ALA A 341 10.07 17.92 -12.39
N ARG A 342 9.36 16.82 -12.16
CA ARG A 342 8.31 16.31 -13.07
C ARG A 342 7.18 17.32 -13.24
N ALA A 343 6.70 17.93 -12.16
CA ALA A 343 5.67 18.97 -12.20
C ALA A 343 6.15 20.19 -12.99
N MET A 344 7.40 20.63 -12.76
CA MET A 344 8.00 21.76 -13.46
C MET A 344 8.19 21.48 -14.96
N VAL A 345 8.71 20.30 -15.33
CA VAL A 345 8.86 19.87 -16.72
C VAL A 345 7.50 19.76 -17.42
N GLN A 346 6.48 19.22 -16.73
CA GLN A 346 5.13 19.09 -17.30
C GLN A 346 4.53 20.46 -17.63
N ARG A 347 4.70 21.46 -16.77
CA ARG A 347 4.14 22.80 -16.94
C ARG A 347 4.96 23.66 -17.87
N PHE A 348 6.27 23.70 -17.70
CA PHE A 348 7.15 24.67 -18.37
C PHE A 348 7.98 24.06 -19.49
N GLY A 349 8.21 22.74 -19.51
CA GLY A 349 9.07 22.09 -20.50
C GLY A 349 8.50 22.00 -21.93
N LYS A 350 7.20 22.23 -22.11
CA LYS A 350 6.49 22.09 -23.40
C LYS A 350 5.83 23.39 -23.86
N GLN A 351 6.41 24.53 -23.56
CA GLN A 351 5.85 25.82 -23.98
C GLN A 351 6.22 26.17 -25.43
N ASN A 352 5.40 27.05 -26.05
CA ASN A 352 5.69 27.60 -27.37
C ASN A 352 6.82 28.64 -27.26
N GLY A 353 7.91 28.39 -27.92
CA GLY A 353 9.09 29.28 -27.95
C GLY A 353 10.38 28.51 -28.13
N THR A 354 11.43 29.19 -28.59
CA THR A 354 12.77 28.60 -28.67
C THR A 354 13.44 28.76 -27.30
N PRO A 355 13.79 27.68 -26.60
CA PRO A 355 14.50 27.77 -25.32
C PRO A 355 15.91 28.34 -25.54
N TRP A 356 16.40 29.06 -24.55
CA TRP A 356 17.77 29.53 -24.56
C TRP A 356 18.76 28.36 -24.54
N PRO A 357 19.86 28.42 -25.28
CA PRO A 357 20.86 27.36 -25.28
C PRO A 357 21.57 27.32 -23.93
N ARG A 358 21.50 26.17 -23.26
CA ARG A 358 22.16 25.92 -21.97
C ARG A 358 23.65 25.70 -22.20
N GLN A 359 24.50 26.42 -21.45
CA GLN A 359 25.95 26.27 -21.45
C GLN A 359 26.40 25.21 -20.44
N SER A 360 25.84 25.25 -19.23
CA SER A 360 26.09 24.25 -18.18
C SER A 360 24.84 24.00 -17.34
N VAL A 361 24.81 22.89 -16.63
CA VAL A 361 23.72 22.51 -15.72
C VAL A 361 24.30 21.93 -14.43
N VAL A 362 23.86 22.45 -13.30
CA VAL A 362 24.07 21.83 -11.97
C VAL A 362 22.79 21.08 -11.62
N PRO A 363 22.81 19.74 -11.55
CA PRO A 363 21.64 18.95 -11.20
C PRO A 363 21.22 19.20 -9.74
N PHE A 364 19.94 18.93 -9.46
CA PHE A 364 19.42 19.01 -8.08
C PHE A 364 20.13 18.00 -7.18
N ASN A 365 20.41 18.41 -5.96
CA ASN A 365 20.93 17.54 -4.92
C ASN A 365 20.26 17.86 -3.57
N SER A 366 19.91 16.80 -2.82
CA SER A 366 19.25 16.92 -1.53
C SER A 366 20.11 17.57 -0.44
N ALA A 367 21.44 17.61 -0.61
CA ALA A 367 22.35 18.23 0.35
C ALA A 367 22.27 19.76 0.30
N TYR A 368 22.24 20.35 -0.92
CA TYR A 368 22.17 21.80 -1.08
C TYR A 368 20.80 22.33 -1.53
N LYS A 369 19.83 21.42 -1.87
CA LYS A 369 18.41 21.73 -2.12
C LYS A 369 18.12 22.69 -3.27
N TRP A 370 19.01 22.84 -4.24
CA TRP A 370 18.83 23.65 -5.45
C TRP A 370 19.42 22.97 -6.68
N SER A 371 19.04 23.47 -7.85
CA SER A 371 19.62 23.19 -9.16
C SER A 371 19.87 24.48 -9.90
N ALA A 372 20.75 24.49 -10.91
CA ALA A 372 21.02 25.68 -11.71
C ALA A 372 21.25 25.35 -13.16
N ALA A 373 20.97 26.32 -14.03
CA ALA A 373 21.32 26.27 -15.45
C ALA A 373 21.96 27.61 -15.86
N THR A 374 23.08 27.53 -16.56
CA THR A 374 23.83 28.70 -17.04
C THR A 374 23.53 28.96 -18.51
N PHE A 375 23.26 30.20 -18.86
CA PHE A 375 22.94 30.73 -20.17
C PHE A 375 23.88 31.90 -20.53
N ALA A 376 23.78 32.41 -21.74
CA ALA A 376 24.57 33.58 -22.16
C ALA A 376 24.26 34.84 -21.34
N GLU A 377 23.00 34.95 -20.84
CA GLU A 377 22.50 36.08 -20.05
C GLU A 377 22.74 35.94 -18.52
N GLY A 378 23.42 34.90 -18.07
CA GLY A 378 23.69 34.59 -16.67
C GLY A 378 23.14 33.25 -16.23
N SER A 379 23.32 32.93 -14.97
CA SER A 379 22.87 31.65 -14.38
C SER A 379 21.56 31.82 -13.65
N LEU A 380 20.73 30.81 -13.74
CA LEU A 380 19.41 30.73 -13.09
C LEU A 380 19.41 29.56 -12.12
N VAL A 381 19.04 29.85 -10.88
CA VAL A 381 18.99 28.91 -9.77
C VAL A 381 17.53 28.66 -9.40
N VAL A 382 17.16 27.42 -9.20
CA VAL A 382 15.84 27.02 -8.69
C VAL A 382 16.04 26.07 -7.52
N GLY A 383 15.48 26.42 -6.37
CA GLY A 383 15.63 25.61 -5.16
C GLY A 383 14.74 26.05 -4.02
N ALA A 384 14.91 25.40 -2.86
CA ALA A 384 14.18 25.75 -1.65
C ALA A 384 14.57 27.17 -1.20
N PRO A 385 13.58 28.03 -0.88
CA PRO A 385 13.84 29.46 -0.59
C PRO A 385 14.86 29.68 0.52
N GLU A 386 14.81 28.88 1.58
CA GLU A 386 15.72 28.95 2.72
C GLU A 386 17.18 28.62 2.36
N PHE A 387 17.40 27.77 1.36
CA PHE A 387 18.73 27.39 0.88
C PHE A 387 19.26 28.34 -0.19
N VAL A 388 18.39 28.86 -1.04
CA VAL A 388 18.78 29.78 -2.12
C VAL A 388 18.97 31.20 -1.57
N ALA A 389 18.02 31.69 -0.75
CA ALA A 389 18.08 33.03 -0.19
C ALA A 389 19.01 33.13 1.04
N GLY A 390 19.30 32.00 1.72
CA GLY A 390 20.19 32.01 2.89
C GLY A 390 19.80 33.05 3.96
N ALA A 391 20.73 33.93 4.31
CA ALA A 391 20.47 34.97 5.30
C ALA A 391 19.37 35.99 4.89
N ARG A 392 19.10 36.14 3.58
CA ARG A 392 18.06 37.01 3.04
C ARG A 392 16.67 36.40 3.00
N TYR A 393 16.48 35.16 3.53
CA TYR A 393 15.18 34.51 3.57
C TYR A 393 14.08 35.35 4.23
N ALA A 394 14.44 36.15 5.24
CA ALA A 394 13.50 37.06 5.91
C ALA A 394 12.81 38.07 4.97
N GLU A 395 13.43 38.43 3.83
CA GLU A 395 12.84 39.32 2.83
C GLU A 395 11.66 38.63 2.08
N LEU A 396 11.66 37.30 2.04
CA LEU A 396 10.68 36.47 1.30
C LEU A 396 9.64 35.83 2.21
N ALA A 397 9.89 35.76 3.52
CA ALA A 397 9.05 35.03 4.47
C ALA A 397 7.57 35.41 4.38
N ALA A 398 7.26 36.71 4.32
CA ALA A 398 5.89 37.21 4.22
C ALA A 398 5.13 36.73 2.95
N GLN A 399 5.86 36.33 1.91
CA GLN A 399 5.26 35.83 0.65
C GLN A 399 5.32 34.30 0.56
N VAL A 400 6.32 33.67 1.17
CA VAL A 400 6.51 32.22 1.20
C VAL A 400 5.58 31.54 2.20
N GLU A 401 5.45 32.07 3.42
CA GLU A 401 4.66 31.46 4.50
C GLU A 401 3.19 31.23 4.11
N PRO A 402 2.46 32.18 3.50
CA PRO A 402 1.08 31.93 3.09
C PRO A 402 0.92 30.84 2.02
N LEU A 403 1.96 30.62 1.20
CA LEU A 403 1.95 29.54 0.20
C LEU A 403 2.22 28.18 0.87
N LEU A 404 3.12 28.13 1.85
CA LEU A 404 3.37 26.94 2.66
C LEU A 404 2.14 26.55 3.49
N GLU A 405 1.46 27.52 4.09
CA GLU A 405 0.22 27.31 4.85
C GLU A 405 -0.88 26.70 3.98
N LYS A 406 -0.96 27.10 2.70
CA LYS A 406 -1.89 26.51 1.73
C LYS A 406 -1.51 25.10 1.25
N GLY A 407 -0.46 24.51 1.80
CA GLY A 407 -0.03 23.16 1.46
C GLY A 407 0.87 23.05 0.24
N SER A 408 1.38 24.18 -0.28
CA SER A 408 2.29 24.18 -1.40
C SER A 408 3.75 24.04 -0.94
N ARG A 409 4.54 23.27 -1.67
CA ARG A 409 6.00 23.39 -1.65
C ARG A 409 6.36 24.62 -2.47
N VAL A 410 7.21 25.47 -1.97
CA VAL A 410 7.63 26.70 -2.66
C VAL A 410 9.06 26.53 -3.15
N LEU A 411 9.33 26.88 -4.41
CA LEU A 411 10.68 27.02 -4.93
C LEU A 411 10.95 28.49 -5.25
N LEU A 412 12.18 28.93 -5.03
CA LEU A 412 12.65 30.26 -5.41
C LEU A 412 13.41 30.14 -6.73
N LEU A 413 13.01 30.95 -7.72
CA LEU A 413 13.78 31.23 -8.91
C LEU A 413 14.61 32.49 -8.65
N ALA A 414 15.92 32.37 -8.79
CA ALA A 414 16.86 33.49 -8.65
C ALA A 414 17.85 33.52 -9.82
N ARG A 415 18.35 34.70 -10.16
CA ARG A 415 19.40 34.92 -11.14
C ARG A 415 20.72 35.29 -10.44
N CYS A 416 21.83 34.82 -10.99
CA CYS A 416 23.18 35.27 -10.66
C CYS A 416 24.04 35.42 -11.92
N ASP A 417 25.02 36.31 -11.84
CA ASP A 417 25.92 36.57 -13.00
C ASP A 417 27.01 35.51 -13.13
N ALA A 418 27.40 34.87 -12.02
CA ALA A 418 28.43 33.84 -12.00
C ALA A 418 27.79 32.43 -12.11
N GLU A 419 28.55 31.49 -12.66
CA GLU A 419 28.18 30.07 -12.66
C GLU A 419 28.22 29.52 -11.23
N PRO A 420 27.11 28.93 -10.69
CA PRO A 420 27.07 28.39 -9.35
C PRO A 420 27.95 27.15 -9.20
N ASP A 421 28.83 27.13 -8.17
CA ASP A 421 29.61 25.95 -7.80
C ASP A 421 29.02 25.31 -6.54
N PRO A 422 28.52 24.07 -6.60
CA PRO A 422 27.99 23.37 -5.43
C PRO A 422 28.96 23.21 -4.26
N LYS A 423 30.26 23.27 -4.50
CA LYS A 423 31.29 23.15 -3.47
C LYS A 423 31.49 24.45 -2.68
N VAL A 424 31.22 25.57 -3.32
CA VAL A 424 31.35 26.91 -2.72
C VAL A 424 30.02 27.36 -2.12
N GLY A 425 28.89 26.90 -2.69
CA GLY A 425 27.55 27.35 -2.33
C GLY A 425 27.12 28.61 -3.09
N LEU A 426 25.94 29.13 -2.71
CA LEU A 426 25.37 30.35 -3.29
C LEU A 426 25.68 31.54 -2.39
N ASP A 427 26.11 32.65 -3.00
CA ASP A 427 26.24 33.94 -2.33
C ASP A 427 24.93 34.72 -2.48
N ALA A 428 24.09 34.68 -1.44
CA ALA A 428 22.74 35.25 -1.46
C ALA A 428 22.73 36.76 -1.79
N ASP A 429 23.78 37.48 -1.43
CA ASP A 429 23.88 38.92 -1.69
C ASP A 429 24.06 39.25 -3.18
N LYS A 430 24.51 38.29 -3.97
CA LYS A 430 24.67 38.42 -5.42
C LYS A 430 23.49 37.83 -6.21
N LEU A 431 22.46 37.35 -5.54
CA LEU A 431 21.27 36.83 -6.17
C LEU A 431 20.20 37.88 -6.35
N GLU A 432 19.65 37.94 -7.55
CA GLU A 432 18.43 38.65 -7.89
C GLU A 432 17.24 37.67 -7.77
N PHE A 433 16.32 37.92 -6.83
CA PHE A 433 15.13 37.11 -6.62
C PHE A 433 14.09 37.43 -7.68
N VAL A 434 13.70 36.44 -8.47
CA VAL A 434 12.87 36.60 -9.67
C VAL A 434 11.41 36.23 -9.39
N ALA A 435 11.16 35.01 -8.93
CA ALA A 435 9.80 34.53 -8.69
C ALA A 435 9.77 33.38 -7.67
N LEU A 436 8.64 33.23 -6.98
CA LEU A 436 8.29 32.04 -6.20
C LEU A 436 7.43 31.12 -7.06
N LEU A 437 7.79 29.84 -7.05
CA LEU A 437 7.14 28.80 -7.84
C LEU A 437 6.44 27.83 -6.88
N PRO A 438 5.13 27.95 -6.66
CA PRO A 438 4.39 27.02 -5.81
C PRO A 438 4.20 25.70 -6.53
N VAL A 439 4.42 24.60 -5.84
CA VAL A 439 4.20 23.22 -6.34
C VAL A 439 3.42 22.47 -5.29
N ALA A 440 2.27 21.93 -5.65
CA ALA A 440 1.38 21.26 -4.71
C ALA A 440 0.84 19.95 -5.29
N ASN A 441 0.46 19.04 -4.41
CA ASN A 441 -0.34 17.89 -4.79
C ASN A 441 -1.81 18.33 -4.90
N ARG A 442 -2.45 18.01 -6.01
CA ARG A 442 -3.87 18.28 -6.20
C ARG A 442 -4.71 17.40 -5.28
N ILE A 443 -5.67 17.98 -4.59
CA ILE A 443 -6.67 17.20 -3.85
C ILE A 443 -7.53 16.43 -4.85
N ARG A 444 -7.78 15.16 -4.57
CA ARG A 444 -8.64 14.33 -5.44
C ARG A 444 -10.04 14.94 -5.51
N PRO A 445 -10.62 15.07 -6.72
CA PRO A 445 -11.97 15.63 -6.87
C PRO A 445 -13.03 14.89 -6.07
N GLU A 446 -12.85 13.58 -5.86
CA GLU A 446 -13.78 12.71 -5.15
C GLU A 446 -13.60 12.76 -3.61
N ALA A 447 -12.52 13.36 -3.10
CA ALA A 447 -12.19 13.35 -1.68
C ALA A 447 -13.30 13.95 -0.79
N PRO A 448 -13.89 15.13 -1.10
CA PRO A 448 -14.93 15.73 -0.24
C PRO A 448 -16.20 14.87 -0.14
N GLU A 449 -16.62 14.24 -1.24
CA GLU A 449 -17.78 13.35 -1.24
C GLU A 449 -17.49 12.07 -0.46
N THR A 450 -16.28 11.51 -0.63
CA THR A 450 -15.83 10.29 0.04
C THR A 450 -15.74 10.48 1.55
N PHE A 451 -15.16 11.59 2.03
CA PHE A 451 -15.04 11.83 3.48
C PHE A 451 -16.39 12.14 4.13
N ARG A 452 -17.29 12.85 3.43
CA ARG A 452 -18.66 13.04 3.90
C ARG A 452 -19.39 11.71 4.04
N TYR A 453 -19.22 10.79 3.07
CA TYR A 453 -19.80 9.45 3.15
C TYR A 453 -19.29 8.69 4.40
N PHE A 454 -18.00 8.74 4.73
CA PHE A 454 -17.48 8.11 5.93
C PHE A 454 -18.06 8.73 7.20
N GLU A 455 -18.19 10.04 7.26
CA GLU A 455 -18.82 10.74 8.38
C GLU A 455 -20.29 10.34 8.56
N ASP A 456 -21.07 10.27 7.47
CA ASP A 456 -22.46 9.81 7.46
C ASP A 456 -22.61 8.35 7.93
N GLN A 457 -21.57 7.52 7.74
CA GLN A 457 -21.50 6.13 8.25
C GLN A 457 -20.99 6.06 9.69
N GLY A 458 -20.69 7.17 10.34
CA GLY A 458 -20.15 7.21 11.71
C GLY A 458 -18.68 6.80 11.82
N VAL A 459 -17.93 6.82 10.71
CA VAL A 459 -16.50 6.52 10.70
C VAL A 459 -15.71 7.80 10.94
N HIS A 460 -14.90 7.81 12.00
CA HIS A 460 -14.03 8.94 12.30
C HIS A 460 -12.77 8.92 11.43
N VAL A 461 -12.55 9.98 10.68
CA VAL A 461 -11.34 10.12 9.85
C VAL A 461 -10.23 10.78 10.67
N LYS A 462 -9.02 10.21 10.62
CA LYS A 462 -7.80 10.81 11.17
C LYS A 462 -6.74 10.91 10.10
N VAL A 463 -6.12 12.08 9.96
CA VAL A 463 -5.09 12.33 8.96
C VAL A 463 -3.71 12.21 9.60
N ILE A 464 -2.85 11.34 9.05
CA ILE A 464 -1.53 11.03 9.61
C ILE A 464 -0.49 11.22 8.51
N SER A 465 0.35 12.25 8.61
CA SER A 465 1.32 12.61 7.57
C SER A 465 2.69 13.00 8.15
N GLY A 466 3.74 12.80 7.35
CA GLY A 466 5.09 13.30 7.66
C GLY A 466 5.26 14.81 7.45
N ASP A 467 4.31 15.48 6.79
CA ASP A 467 4.35 16.92 6.52
C ASP A 467 4.06 17.76 7.77
N THR A 468 4.26 19.09 7.68
CA THR A 468 3.96 20.00 8.79
C THR A 468 2.48 19.97 9.15
N PRO A 469 2.11 20.04 10.46
CA PRO A 469 0.72 19.90 10.89
C PRO A 469 -0.21 20.95 10.27
N VAL A 470 0.25 22.19 10.10
CA VAL A 470 -0.52 23.28 9.47
C VAL A 470 -0.88 22.93 8.02
N THR A 471 0.11 22.47 7.23
CA THR A 471 -0.11 22.04 5.85
C THR A 471 -1.10 20.88 5.76
N VAL A 472 -0.98 19.88 6.65
CA VAL A 472 -1.87 18.72 6.67
C VAL A 472 -3.28 19.12 7.06
N SER A 473 -3.44 19.99 8.06
CA SER A 473 -4.73 20.55 8.49
C SER A 473 -5.43 21.30 7.36
N GLU A 474 -4.71 22.13 6.62
CA GLU A 474 -5.30 22.89 5.50
C GLU A 474 -5.75 21.97 4.36
N VAL A 475 -4.96 20.95 4.00
CA VAL A 475 -5.34 19.94 3.01
C VAL A 475 -6.56 19.13 3.48
N ALA A 476 -6.60 18.74 4.75
CA ALA A 476 -7.73 18.03 5.35
C ALA A 476 -9.01 18.88 5.32
N ARG A 477 -8.90 20.17 5.64
CA ARG A 477 -10.01 21.14 5.60
C ARG A 477 -10.56 21.31 4.18
N GLN A 478 -9.67 21.47 3.19
CA GLN A 478 -10.06 21.57 1.78
C GLN A 478 -10.69 20.27 1.24
N ALA A 479 -10.27 19.13 1.77
CA ALA A 479 -10.85 17.83 1.45
C ALA A 479 -12.18 17.56 2.18
N GLY A 480 -12.66 18.49 3.03
CA GLY A 480 -13.93 18.38 3.73
C GLY A 480 -13.91 17.43 4.93
N ILE A 481 -12.74 17.15 5.53
CA ILE A 481 -12.62 16.32 6.73
C ILE A 481 -13.08 17.15 7.95
N ALA A 482 -14.00 16.60 8.74
CA ALA A 482 -14.49 17.23 9.95
C ALA A 482 -13.40 17.40 11.00
N HIS A 483 -13.42 18.48 11.74
CA HIS A 483 -12.46 18.81 12.81
C HIS A 483 -10.99 18.85 12.32
N ALA A 484 -10.76 19.27 11.09
CA ALA A 484 -9.41 19.39 10.52
C ALA A 484 -8.56 20.44 11.24
N GLU A 485 -9.17 21.38 11.96
CA GLU A 485 -8.54 22.39 12.81
C GLU A 485 -7.90 21.79 14.09
N ASP A 486 -8.35 20.61 14.52
CA ASP A 486 -7.81 19.90 15.67
C ASP A 486 -6.54 19.13 15.26
N TYR A 487 -5.41 19.86 15.17
CA TYR A 487 -4.15 19.28 14.76
C TYR A 487 -3.07 19.34 15.83
N ILE A 488 -2.08 18.44 15.72
CA ILE A 488 -0.92 18.37 16.60
C ILE A 488 0.36 18.04 15.83
N ASP A 489 1.49 18.54 16.33
CA ASP A 489 2.83 18.17 15.88
C ASP A 489 3.27 16.88 16.60
N ALA A 490 3.29 15.75 15.88
CA ALA A 490 3.65 14.47 16.47
C ALA A 490 5.12 14.38 16.91
N SER A 491 5.99 15.28 16.44
CA SER A 491 7.38 15.36 16.92
C SER A 491 7.50 15.80 18.38
N THR A 492 6.44 16.42 18.94
CA THR A 492 6.38 16.84 20.35
C THR A 492 5.99 15.71 21.29
N LEU A 493 5.37 14.63 20.78
CA LEU A 493 4.93 13.49 21.56
C LEU A 493 6.11 12.55 21.83
N LYS A 494 6.47 12.39 23.10
CA LYS A 494 7.68 11.65 23.50
C LYS A 494 7.38 10.31 24.15
N THR A 495 6.20 10.14 24.76
CA THR A 495 5.84 8.93 25.49
C THR A 495 4.68 8.20 24.82
N PRO A 496 4.56 6.88 25.00
CA PRO A 496 3.43 6.12 24.50
C PRO A 496 2.07 6.60 25.03
N GLU A 497 2.04 7.11 26.26
CA GLU A 497 0.84 7.64 26.92
C GLU A 497 0.38 8.94 26.23
N GLU A 498 1.31 9.84 25.93
CA GLU A 498 1.02 11.07 25.17
C GLU A 498 0.48 10.75 23.77
N LEU A 499 1.05 9.73 23.10
CA LEU A 499 0.58 9.27 21.81
C LEU A 499 -0.83 8.70 21.88
N GLU A 500 -1.14 7.90 22.92
CA GLU A 500 -2.46 7.31 23.15
C GLU A 500 -3.51 8.39 23.43
N GLU A 501 -3.20 9.39 24.25
CA GLU A 501 -4.10 10.52 24.53
C GLU A 501 -4.32 11.39 23.28
N ALA A 502 -3.23 11.70 22.56
CA ALA A 502 -3.29 12.54 21.37
C ALA A 502 -4.16 11.92 20.28
N ILE A 503 -4.02 10.59 19.99
CA ILE A 503 -4.77 9.95 18.90
C ILE A 503 -6.27 9.91 19.18
N LEU A 504 -6.68 9.93 20.43
CA LEU A 504 -8.10 10.01 20.81
C LEU A 504 -8.65 11.43 20.66
N LYS A 505 -7.81 12.45 20.90
CA LYS A 505 -8.21 13.87 20.96
C LYS A 505 -8.15 14.58 19.61
N TYR A 506 -7.02 14.47 18.90
CA TYR A 506 -6.78 15.22 17.66
C TYR A 506 -7.22 14.49 16.41
N THR A 507 -7.54 15.24 15.36
CA THR A 507 -7.94 14.71 14.04
C THR A 507 -6.75 14.66 13.08
N VAL A 508 -5.84 15.63 13.13
CA VAL A 508 -4.74 15.77 12.19
C VAL A 508 -3.39 15.68 12.90
N PHE A 509 -2.49 14.87 12.35
CA PHE A 509 -1.16 14.63 12.88
C PHE A 509 -0.12 14.96 11.81
N GLY A 510 0.74 15.95 12.09
CA GLY A 510 1.87 16.32 11.24
C GLY A 510 3.20 15.81 11.79
N ARG A 511 4.24 15.73 10.95
CA ARG A 511 5.60 15.26 11.28
C ARG A 511 5.63 13.89 11.94
N VAL A 512 4.75 13.01 11.49
CA VAL A 512 4.62 11.65 12.02
C VAL A 512 5.70 10.75 11.42
N THR A 513 6.41 10.02 12.27
CA THR A 513 7.35 8.99 11.85
C THR A 513 6.63 7.68 11.53
N PRO A 514 7.22 6.77 10.73
CA PRO A 514 6.64 5.46 10.45
C PRO A 514 6.35 4.64 11.71
N ASP A 515 7.21 4.73 12.73
CA ASP A 515 7.01 4.03 14.00
C ASP A 515 5.82 4.60 14.79
N GLN A 516 5.65 5.92 14.82
CA GLN A 516 4.48 6.56 15.42
C GLN A 516 3.19 6.18 14.71
N LYS A 517 3.18 6.02 13.36
CA LYS A 517 2.01 5.52 12.63
C LYS A 517 1.55 4.16 13.19
N ARG A 518 2.49 3.25 13.42
CA ARG A 518 2.21 1.94 14.02
C ARG A 518 1.66 2.06 15.44
N GLN A 519 2.26 2.91 16.27
CA GLN A 519 1.85 3.13 17.66
C GLN A 519 0.44 3.73 17.74
N PHE A 520 0.07 4.67 16.88
CA PHE A 520 -1.28 5.24 16.78
C PHE A 520 -2.34 4.18 16.49
N VAL A 521 -2.07 3.28 15.52
CA VAL A 521 -2.97 2.17 15.21
C VAL A 521 -3.11 1.22 16.40
N GLN A 522 -2.00 0.92 17.10
CA GLN A 522 -2.03 0.06 18.29
C GLN A 522 -2.82 0.70 19.44
N ALA A 523 -2.66 1.99 19.66
CA ALA A 523 -3.38 2.75 20.69
C ALA A 523 -4.89 2.74 20.42
N LEU A 524 -5.32 2.99 19.18
CA LEU A 524 -6.73 2.90 18.80
C LEU A 524 -7.31 1.50 19.01
N LYS A 525 -6.58 0.44 18.62
CA LYS A 525 -6.99 -0.95 18.84
C LYS A 525 -7.09 -1.30 20.32
N LYS A 526 -6.15 -0.83 21.15
CA LYS A 526 -6.18 -1.01 22.62
C LYS A 526 -7.44 -0.38 23.24
N ASN A 527 -7.90 0.73 22.66
CA ASN A 527 -9.14 1.41 23.06
C ASN A 527 -10.39 0.83 22.38
N GLY A 528 -10.34 -0.40 21.86
CA GLY A 528 -11.47 -1.14 21.34
C GLY A 528 -11.99 -0.66 19.98
N LYS A 529 -11.20 0.14 19.23
CA LYS A 529 -11.59 0.63 17.91
C LYS A 529 -11.16 -0.33 16.81
N THR A 530 -12.02 -0.50 15.81
CA THR A 530 -11.69 -1.17 14.55
C THR A 530 -11.09 -0.14 13.61
N VAL A 531 -9.82 -0.31 13.26
CA VAL A 531 -9.05 0.69 12.53
C VAL A 531 -8.74 0.21 11.13
N ALA A 532 -9.05 1.05 10.15
CA ALA A 532 -8.49 0.96 8.81
C ALA A 532 -7.38 2.01 8.65
N MET A 533 -6.34 1.69 7.91
CA MET A 533 -5.27 2.63 7.57
C MET A 533 -4.97 2.55 6.08
N THR A 534 -4.87 3.71 5.44
CA THR A 534 -4.41 3.83 4.06
C THR A 534 -2.95 4.30 4.04
N GLY A 535 -2.26 3.94 3.00
CA GLY A 535 -0.92 4.40 2.66
C GLY A 535 -0.62 4.09 1.21
N ASP A 536 0.30 4.78 0.62
CA ASP A 536 0.81 4.59 -0.74
C ASP A 536 2.05 3.68 -0.76
#